data_909ee21246c4a8ab0aa623af621ada49
#
_entry.id   909ee21246c4a8ab0aa623af621ada49
#
_cell.length_a   1.000
_cell.length_b   1.000
_cell.length_c   1.000
_cell.angle_alpha   90.00
_cell.angle_beta   90.00
_cell.angle_gamma   90.00
#
_symmetry.space_group_name_H-M   'P 1'
#
loop_
_entity.id
_entity.type
_entity.pdbx_description
1 polymer ?
#
loop_
_entity_poly.entity_id
_entity_poly.type
_entity_poly.pdbx_seq_one_letter_code
_entity_poly.pdbx_strand_id
1 'polypeptide(L)'
;LALTLSQQKGDATAMELVIASQFDTGHYEAIRLIGLNGRPTLERRAAPKPSSAPSWFVRWLGIAPSPGVAQVSDGWKQLGRLEVRSHASFAHDQLWQSTLSTASLMALLALVLGGLAAVGVRRIRLPLEATVQQATAITERRFITISEPVVPELRDVTRAMNTMVGRLKAMFDEQAAQVEQLRRQANCDALTGLSNRSHFMGRLKVMLGSEDGSAGGAIVLVRLADLQGLNRKLGHATTDRLLQESAAAIVESARRAGSYEVGRLNGSDFAMVLPDVGSLREPAVDVAARLRNLLRAHDPMAVAVVGAVRWWHGAPVSSLLAAADQALARAEARGAYAVELDDTGDGLVLGEDAWRERLLGVLASRRAKLVEFALIDGNGSVVHRECPLRLQLEEGGALVPAAQWLPMARRTLLTARIDTLAAGLALQAIAADGMARAVNISPGSLLDSSFVPGLRALLAAHPGEAPGLWLEVAEDGAWRHIELVRELVSQMHGCGARVGLEHAGERLTEGSGLLEAGLDFVKLDASLTEGMAKDMARAQHVNGTVRMLRGIGLQVYAEGVSDEHDAAALWHSGVDGLTGPVVKS
;
A
#
# COMPACT_ATOMS: atom_id res chain seq x y z
N LEU A 1 35.99 -40.28 -73.14
CA LEU A 1 37.43 -40.22 -73.44
C LEU A 1 37.97 -41.53 -73.99
N ALA A 2 37.74 -42.71 -73.39
CA ALA A 2 38.21 -43.98 -73.91
C ALA A 2 37.68 -44.28 -75.32
N LEU A 3 36.39 -44.03 -75.59
CA LEU A 3 35.77 -44.12 -76.88
C LEU A 3 36.41 -43.18 -77.94
N THR A 4 36.67 -41.93 -77.54
CA THR A 4 37.30 -40.93 -78.42
C THR A 4 38.73 -41.32 -78.74
N LEU A 5 39.47 -41.87 -77.79
CA LEU A 5 40.83 -42.41 -78.01
C LEU A 5 40.82 -43.63 -78.92
N SER A 6 39.82 -44.52 -78.83
CA SER A 6 39.65 -45.68 -79.71
C SER A 6 39.44 -45.28 -81.19
N GLN A 7 38.83 -44.14 -81.46
CA GLN A 7 38.59 -43.60 -82.79
C GLN A 7 39.85 -43.09 -83.50
N GLN A 8 40.94 -42.82 -82.71
CA GLN A 8 42.21 -42.30 -83.29
C GLN A 8 43.11 -43.37 -83.87
N LYS A 9 42.63 -44.63 -84.03
CA LYS A 9 43.30 -45.78 -84.76
C LYS A 9 44.79 -45.98 -84.41
N GLY A 10 45.16 -45.74 -83.14
CA GLY A 10 46.53 -45.92 -82.68
C GLY A 10 47.50 -44.77 -83.01
N ASP A 11 47.07 -43.65 -83.57
CA ASP A 11 47.89 -42.45 -83.73
C ASP A 11 48.23 -41.81 -82.43
N ALA A 12 49.50 -41.95 -82.00
CA ALA A 12 50.01 -41.49 -80.73
C ALA A 12 49.87 -39.97 -80.58
N THR A 13 50.07 -39.21 -81.64
CA THR A 13 50.00 -37.74 -81.60
C THR A 13 48.56 -37.24 -81.44
N ALA A 14 47.61 -37.86 -82.13
CA ALA A 14 46.20 -37.56 -82.03
C ALA A 14 45.64 -37.97 -80.62
N MET A 15 46.09 -39.12 -80.11
CA MET A 15 45.71 -39.54 -78.73
C MET A 15 46.27 -38.60 -77.63
N GLU A 16 47.49 -38.10 -77.79
CA GLU A 16 48.09 -37.11 -76.90
C GLU A 16 47.31 -35.82 -76.93
N LEU A 17 46.87 -35.33 -78.07
CA LEU A 17 46.08 -34.10 -78.21
C LEU A 17 44.72 -34.25 -77.52
N VAL A 18 44.06 -35.39 -77.69
CA VAL A 18 42.77 -35.67 -77.01
C VAL A 18 42.94 -35.76 -75.53
N ILE A 19 43.99 -36.39 -75.02
CA ILE A 19 44.29 -36.45 -73.58
C ILE A 19 44.61 -35.05 -73.03
N ALA A 20 45.39 -34.26 -73.80
CA ALA A 20 45.73 -32.91 -73.44
C ALA A 20 44.48 -32.01 -73.33
N SER A 21 43.61 -32.03 -74.36
CA SER A 21 42.38 -31.22 -74.35
C SER A 21 41.44 -31.55 -73.19
N GLN A 22 41.32 -32.81 -72.80
CA GLN A 22 40.51 -33.21 -71.64
C GLN A 22 41.19 -32.91 -70.34
N PHE A 23 42.52 -33.04 -70.25
CA PHE A 23 43.27 -32.70 -69.03
C PHE A 23 43.22 -31.20 -68.77
N ASP A 24 43.26 -30.36 -69.77
CA ASP A 24 43.21 -28.92 -69.72
C ASP A 24 41.84 -28.38 -69.22
N THR A 25 40.80 -29.22 -69.17
CA THR A 25 39.52 -28.89 -68.51
C THR A 25 39.69 -28.68 -67.00
N GLY A 26 40.80 -29.14 -66.41
CA GLY A 26 41.16 -28.93 -65.01
C GLY A 26 40.40 -29.79 -64.01
N HIS A 27 39.62 -30.78 -64.46
CA HIS A 27 38.85 -31.68 -63.58
C HIS A 27 39.65 -32.93 -63.17
N TYR A 28 40.75 -33.21 -63.80
CA TYR A 28 41.53 -34.43 -63.61
C TYR A 28 42.87 -34.15 -62.92
N GLU A 29 43.18 -34.94 -61.88
CA GLU A 29 44.48 -34.98 -61.23
C GLU A 29 45.54 -35.72 -62.11
N ALA A 30 45.12 -36.81 -62.72
CA ALA A 30 45.97 -37.60 -63.61
C ALA A 30 45.13 -38.29 -64.66
N ILE A 31 45.65 -38.30 -65.93
CA ILE A 31 45.18 -39.14 -67.04
C ILE A 31 46.37 -39.93 -67.48
N ARG A 32 46.28 -41.26 -67.47
CA ARG A 32 47.33 -42.19 -67.87
C ARG A 32 46.80 -43.18 -68.95
N LEU A 33 47.52 -43.31 -70.00
CA LEU A 33 47.30 -44.41 -70.98
C LEU A 33 48.38 -45.43 -70.73
N ILE A 34 48.02 -46.63 -70.28
CA ILE A 34 48.93 -47.76 -70.01
C ILE A 34 48.86 -48.71 -71.17
N GLY A 35 50.01 -48.93 -71.81
CA GLY A 35 50.13 -49.87 -72.93
C GLY A 35 50.02 -51.33 -72.47
N LEU A 36 49.98 -52.24 -73.42
CA LEU A 36 49.91 -53.72 -73.22
C LEU A 36 51.10 -54.29 -72.45
N ASN A 37 52.22 -53.58 -72.43
CA ASN A 37 53.42 -53.91 -71.68
C ASN A 37 53.37 -53.44 -70.17
N GLY A 38 52.21 -52.90 -69.77
CA GLY A 38 52.02 -52.41 -68.36
C GLY A 38 52.73 -51.08 -68.06
N ARG A 39 53.44 -50.49 -69.03
CA ARG A 39 54.09 -49.18 -68.86
C ARG A 39 53.21 -48.07 -69.38
N PRO A 40 53.22 -46.90 -68.66
CA PRO A 40 52.46 -45.72 -69.11
C PRO A 40 53.05 -45.20 -70.42
N THR A 41 52.24 -45.16 -71.47
CA THR A 41 52.62 -44.68 -72.79
C THR A 41 52.44 -43.15 -72.86
N LEU A 42 51.41 -42.63 -72.24
CA LEU A 42 51.12 -41.21 -72.08
C LEU A 42 50.65 -40.95 -70.70
N GLU A 43 51.20 -39.93 -70.04
CA GLU A 43 50.81 -39.53 -68.70
C GLU A 43 50.76 -38.00 -68.61
N ARG A 44 49.63 -37.48 -68.13
CA ARG A 44 49.49 -36.08 -67.74
C ARG A 44 49.06 -36.03 -66.28
N ARG A 45 49.79 -35.24 -65.49
CA ARG A 45 49.51 -35.09 -64.05
C ARG A 45 49.54 -33.62 -63.64
N ALA A 46 48.53 -33.21 -62.97
CA ALA A 46 48.45 -31.87 -62.41
C ALA A 46 48.97 -31.85 -60.95
N ALA A 47 49.43 -30.71 -60.50
CA ALA A 47 49.69 -30.50 -59.10
C ALA A 47 48.35 -30.56 -58.30
N PRO A 48 48.37 -31.04 -57.03
CA PRO A 48 47.17 -31.08 -56.23
C PRO A 48 46.58 -29.68 -56.12
N LYS A 49 45.31 -29.50 -56.49
CA LYS A 49 44.60 -28.23 -56.29
C LYS A 49 44.20 -28.11 -54.78
N PRO A 50 44.52 -26.99 -54.13
CA PRO A 50 44.04 -26.75 -52.75
C PRO A 50 42.52 -26.72 -52.77
N SER A 51 41.91 -27.41 -51.81
CA SER A 51 40.46 -27.32 -51.54
C SER A 51 40.14 -26.04 -50.76
N SER A 52 39.00 -25.41 -51.04
CA SER A 52 38.45 -24.30 -50.27
C SER A 52 37.85 -24.75 -48.93
N ALA A 53 37.62 -26.06 -48.78
CA ALA A 53 37.14 -26.65 -47.53
C ALA A 53 38.22 -26.62 -46.45
N PRO A 54 37.86 -26.37 -45.16
CA PRO A 54 38.81 -26.40 -44.06
C PRO A 54 39.57 -27.73 -43.93
N SER A 55 40.82 -27.68 -43.54
CA SER A 55 41.70 -28.86 -43.47
C SER A 55 41.20 -29.95 -42.50
N TRP A 56 40.44 -29.58 -41.47
CA TRP A 56 39.80 -30.54 -40.54
C TRP A 56 38.67 -31.33 -41.24
N PHE A 57 37.88 -30.65 -42.09
CA PHE A 57 36.78 -31.24 -42.84
C PHE A 57 37.29 -32.23 -43.90
N VAL A 58 38.34 -31.83 -44.63
CA VAL A 58 39.02 -32.70 -45.60
C VAL A 58 39.58 -33.96 -44.96
N ARG A 59 40.22 -33.82 -43.77
CA ARG A 59 40.77 -34.97 -43.03
C ARG A 59 39.68 -35.89 -42.49
N TRP A 60 38.56 -35.30 -42.03
CA TRP A 60 37.44 -36.06 -41.44
C TRP A 60 36.73 -36.91 -42.51
N LEU A 61 36.52 -36.38 -43.74
CA LEU A 61 35.87 -37.06 -44.85
C LEU A 61 36.75 -38.14 -45.50
N GLY A 62 38.08 -37.97 -45.52
CA GLY A 62 39.02 -38.97 -46.01
C GLY A 62 38.77 -39.47 -47.43
N ILE A 63 38.19 -38.64 -48.33
CA ILE A 63 37.82 -39.04 -49.67
C ILE A 63 39.09 -39.21 -50.53
N ALA A 64 39.38 -40.41 -50.90
CA ALA A 64 40.41 -40.74 -51.88
C ALA A 64 39.74 -41.13 -53.20
N PRO A 65 39.94 -40.34 -54.29
CA PRO A 65 39.33 -40.68 -55.62
C PRO A 65 39.93 -41.96 -56.18
N SER A 66 39.07 -42.92 -56.38
CA SER A 66 39.48 -44.16 -57.13
C SER A 66 39.71 -43.86 -58.62
N PRO A 67 40.75 -44.37 -59.19
CA PRO A 67 40.96 -44.17 -60.65
C PRO A 67 39.86 -44.88 -61.46
N GLY A 68 39.22 -44.14 -62.34
CA GLY A 68 38.35 -44.71 -63.37
C GLY A 68 39.19 -45.38 -64.38
N VAL A 69 38.87 -46.63 -64.72
CA VAL A 69 39.64 -47.44 -65.63
C VAL A 69 38.77 -47.82 -66.79
N ALA A 70 39.28 -47.62 -68.06
CA ALA A 70 38.59 -48.01 -69.26
C ALA A 70 39.60 -48.62 -70.28
N GLN A 71 39.20 -49.63 -71.05
CA GLN A 71 40.02 -50.20 -72.11
C GLN A 71 39.91 -49.32 -73.34
N VAL A 72 41.05 -49.15 -74.00
CA VAL A 72 41.16 -48.48 -75.32
C VAL A 72 41.57 -49.51 -76.35
N SER A 73 40.78 -49.66 -77.45
CA SER A 73 41.00 -50.61 -78.49
C SER A 73 40.79 -49.99 -79.91
N ASP A 74 41.54 -50.42 -80.90
CA ASP A 74 41.35 -50.07 -82.28
C ASP A 74 40.75 -51.31 -83.01
N GLY A 75 39.42 -51.30 -83.13
CA GLY A 75 38.68 -52.45 -83.58
C GLY A 75 38.92 -53.69 -82.72
N TRP A 76 39.57 -54.72 -83.30
CA TRP A 76 39.87 -55.96 -82.58
C TRP A 76 41.23 -55.96 -81.85
N LYS A 77 42.01 -54.90 -81.96
CA LYS A 77 43.33 -54.80 -81.35
C LYS A 77 43.26 -53.94 -80.13
N GLN A 78 43.56 -54.51 -78.98
CA GLN A 78 43.63 -53.72 -77.70
C GLN A 78 44.89 -52.85 -77.80
N LEU A 79 44.74 -51.53 -77.57
CA LEU A 79 45.83 -50.54 -77.55
C LEU A 79 46.36 -50.29 -76.11
N GLY A 80 45.51 -50.44 -75.13
CA GLY A 80 45.92 -50.24 -73.71
C GLY A 80 44.75 -49.99 -72.79
N ARG A 81 45.07 -49.53 -71.63
CA ARG A 81 44.10 -49.16 -70.52
C ARG A 81 44.26 -47.70 -70.16
N LEU A 82 43.17 -46.98 -70.23
CA LEU A 82 43.10 -45.58 -69.75
C LEU A 82 42.74 -45.54 -68.27
N GLU A 83 43.56 -44.88 -67.49
CA GLU A 83 43.28 -44.58 -66.09
C GLU A 83 43.09 -43.07 -65.95
N VAL A 84 41.96 -42.68 -65.30
CA VAL A 84 41.60 -41.27 -65.08
C VAL A 84 41.34 -41.05 -63.59
N ARG A 85 42.02 -40.11 -63.00
CA ARG A 85 41.80 -39.74 -61.62
C ARG A 85 41.33 -38.29 -61.51
N SER A 86 40.20 -38.06 -60.86
CA SER A 86 39.65 -36.70 -60.60
C SER A 86 40.32 -36.06 -59.42
N HIS A 87 40.33 -34.73 -59.38
CA HIS A 87 40.76 -33.99 -58.16
C HIS A 87 39.80 -34.23 -57.02
N ALA A 88 40.32 -34.67 -55.81
CA ALA A 88 39.55 -34.81 -54.61
C ALA A 88 39.01 -33.47 -54.06
N SER A 89 39.71 -32.38 -54.41
CA SER A 89 39.31 -31.02 -53.98
C SER A 89 37.90 -30.66 -54.44
N PHE A 90 37.50 -31.06 -55.66
CA PHE A 90 36.16 -30.77 -56.15
C PHE A 90 35.05 -31.41 -55.31
N ALA A 91 35.21 -32.64 -54.88
CA ALA A 91 34.27 -33.35 -54.04
C ALA A 91 34.23 -32.71 -52.60
N HIS A 92 35.41 -32.35 -52.10
CA HIS A 92 35.48 -31.69 -50.79
C HIS A 92 34.82 -30.30 -50.78
N ASP A 93 35.06 -29.50 -51.82
CA ASP A 93 34.48 -28.16 -51.96
C ASP A 93 32.96 -28.21 -52.12
N GLN A 94 32.45 -29.13 -52.92
CA GLN A 94 31.01 -29.29 -53.13
C GLN A 94 30.30 -29.77 -51.82
N LEU A 95 30.90 -30.74 -51.14
CA LEU A 95 30.37 -31.20 -49.85
C LEU A 95 30.44 -30.12 -48.78
N TRP A 96 31.53 -29.33 -48.74
CA TRP A 96 31.64 -28.21 -47.82
C TRP A 96 30.58 -27.15 -48.05
N GLN A 97 30.35 -26.74 -49.30
CA GLN A 97 29.31 -25.78 -49.65
C GLN A 97 27.90 -26.29 -49.27
N SER A 98 27.63 -27.56 -49.59
CA SER A 98 26.35 -28.20 -49.22
C SER A 98 26.17 -28.25 -47.67
N THR A 99 27.25 -28.55 -46.95
CA THR A 99 27.24 -28.58 -45.49
C THR A 99 26.96 -27.19 -44.91
N LEU A 100 27.65 -26.15 -45.41
CA LEU A 100 27.44 -24.76 -44.99
C LEU A 100 26.00 -24.27 -45.27
N SER A 101 25.48 -24.56 -46.48
CA SER A 101 24.11 -24.15 -46.83
C SER A 101 23.05 -24.86 -45.97
N THR A 102 23.23 -26.14 -45.69
CA THR A 102 22.34 -26.90 -44.82
C THR A 102 22.44 -26.41 -43.36
N ALA A 103 23.66 -26.17 -42.85
CA ALA A 103 23.88 -25.66 -41.51
C ALA A 103 23.29 -24.25 -41.34
N SER A 104 23.44 -23.36 -42.32
CA SER A 104 22.87 -22.01 -42.30
C SER A 104 21.34 -22.03 -42.30
N LEU A 105 20.74 -22.91 -43.10
CA LEU A 105 19.28 -23.09 -43.13
C LEU A 105 18.75 -23.62 -41.81
N MET A 106 19.43 -24.62 -41.21
CA MET A 106 19.06 -25.14 -39.89
C MET A 106 19.21 -24.09 -38.81
N ALA A 107 20.28 -23.29 -38.80
CA ALA A 107 20.48 -22.19 -37.86
C ALA A 107 19.38 -21.13 -37.99
N LEU A 108 19.01 -20.74 -39.19
CA LEU A 108 17.91 -19.82 -39.43
C LEU A 108 16.57 -20.37 -38.93
N LEU A 109 16.29 -21.63 -39.23
CA LEU A 109 15.06 -22.29 -38.76
C LEU A 109 15.02 -22.39 -37.24
N ALA A 110 16.13 -22.76 -36.60
CA ALA A 110 16.23 -22.79 -35.13
C ALA A 110 16.01 -21.41 -34.51
N LEU A 111 16.55 -20.34 -35.12
CA LEU A 111 16.40 -18.98 -34.68
C LEU A 111 14.93 -18.50 -34.79
N VAL A 112 14.27 -18.81 -35.91
CA VAL A 112 12.85 -18.49 -36.11
C VAL A 112 11.96 -19.25 -35.13
N LEU A 113 12.16 -20.57 -35.00
CA LEU A 113 11.37 -21.40 -34.06
C LEU A 113 11.61 -20.99 -32.60
N GLY A 114 12.87 -20.72 -32.23
CA GLY A 114 13.22 -20.22 -30.90
C GLY A 114 12.58 -18.87 -30.62
N GLY A 115 12.59 -17.95 -31.57
CA GLY A 115 11.90 -16.66 -31.47
C GLY A 115 10.38 -16.80 -31.30
N LEU A 116 9.76 -17.66 -32.11
CA LEU A 116 8.31 -17.93 -31.99
C LEU A 116 7.96 -18.57 -30.64
N ALA A 117 8.77 -19.53 -30.19
CA ALA A 117 8.59 -20.15 -28.87
C ALA A 117 8.74 -19.15 -27.74
N ALA A 118 9.75 -18.27 -27.77
CA ALA A 118 9.96 -17.23 -26.77
C ALA A 118 8.79 -16.24 -26.72
N VAL A 119 8.26 -15.82 -27.88
CA VAL A 119 7.07 -14.96 -27.96
C VAL A 119 5.84 -15.67 -27.39
N GLY A 120 5.63 -16.94 -27.72
CA GLY A 120 4.53 -17.76 -27.21
C GLY A 120 4.57 -17.91 -25.69
N VAL A 121 5.73 -18.26 -25.13
CA VAL A 121 5.92 -18.37 -23.68
C VAL A 121 5.67 -17.03 -22.99
N ARG A 122 6.19 -15.94 -23.54
CA ARG A 122 5.98 -14.59 -22.96
C ARG A 122 4.51 -14.17 -22.99
N ARG A 123 3.76 -14.52 -24.05
CA ARG A 123 2.31 -14.23 -24.16
C ARG A 123 1.44 -15.00 -23.16
N ILE A 124 1.93 -16.12 -22.65
CA ILE A 124 1.22 -16.92 -21.63
C ILE A 124 1.69 -16.52 -20.24
N ARG A 125 3.00 -16.37 -20.03
CA ARG A 125 3.60 -16.11 -18.72
C ARG A 125 3.15 -14.78 -18.11
N LEU A 126 3.19 -13.68 -18.87
CA LEU A 126 2.84 -12.35 -18.36
C LEU A 126 1.39 -12.25 -17.82
N PRO A 127 0.35 -12.70 -18.57
CA PRO A 127 -1.01 -12.70 -18.03
C PRO A 127 -1.20 -13.63 -16.84
N LEU A 128 -0.49 -14.77 -16.82
CA LEU A 128 -0.57 -15.69 -15.68
C LEU A 128 0.03 -15.06 -14.42
N GLU A 129 1.19 -14.40 -14.52
CA GLU A 129 1.79 -13.64 -13.42
C GLU A 129 0.85 -12.52 -12.93
N ALA A 130 0.21 -11.80 -13.86
CA ALA A 130 -0.79 -10.78 -13.50
C ALA A 130 -2.00 -11.37 -12.75
N THR A 131 -2.48 -12.55 -13.15
CA THR A 131 -3.59 -13.24 -12.47
C THR A 131 -3.17 -13.71 -11.07
N VAL A 132 -1.94 -14.20 -10.91
CA VAL A 132 -1.40 -14.57 -9.59
C VAL A 132 -1.28 -13.33 -8.71
N GLN A 133 -0.75 -12.22 -9.24
CA GLN A 133 -0.67 -10.94 -8.52
C GLN A 133 -2.05 -10.43 -8.10
N GLN A 134 -3.06 -10.56 -8.97
CA GLN A 134 -4.45 -10.22 -8.61
C GLN A 134 -4.97 -11.10 -7.48
N ALA A 135 -4.72 -12.41 -7.52
CA ALA A 135 -5.12 -13.32 -6.45
C ALA A 135 -4.43 -12.99 -5.13
N THR A 136 -3.12 -12.66 -5.17
CA THR A 136 -2.38 -12.22 -3.99
C THR A 136 -2.90 -10.87 -3.48
N ALA A 137 -3.22 -9.93 -4.38
CA ALA A 137 -3.79 -8.64 -4.00
C ALA A 137 -5.14 -8.80 -3.27
N ILE A 138 -5.95 -9.80 -3.62
CA ILE A 138 -7.19 -10.10 -2.89
C ILE A 138 -6.88 -10.54 -1.44
N THR A 139 -5.86 -11.37 -1.23
CA THR A 139 -5.44 -11.76 0.12
C THR A 139 -4.87 -10.57 0.92
N GLU A 140 -4.30 -9.59 0.22
CA GLU A 140 -3.86 -8.31 0.78
C GLU A 140 -4.98 -7.26 0.83
N ARG A 141 -6.25 -7.65 0.64
CA ARG A 141 -7.45 -6.80 0.67
C ARG A 141 -7.47 -5.69 -0.38
N ARG A 142 -6.69 -5.83 -1.45
CA ARG A 142 -6.66 -4.90 -2.58
C ARG A 142 -7.51 -5.45 -3.73
N PHE A 143 -8.62 -4.79 -4.02
CA PHE A 143 -9.57 -5.21 -5.05
C PHE A 143 -9.19 -4.64 -6.42
N ILE A 144 -8.13 -5.19 -7.01
CA ILE A 144 -7.64 -4.77 -8.31
C ILE A 144 -8.23 -5.62 -9.43
N THR A 145 -8.57 -5.00 -10.57
CA THR A 145 -8.93 -5.69 -11.81
C THR A 145 -7.77 -5.59 -12.79
N ILE A 146 -7.58 -6.61 -13.59
CA ILE A 146 -6.54 -6.68 -14.61
C ILE A 146 -7.15 -6.72 -16.01
N SER A 147 -6.38 -6.26 -17.01
CA SER A 147 -6.83 -6.28 -18.41
C SER A 147 -6.97 -7.71 -18.94
N GLU A 148 -8.02 -7.98 -19.72
CA GLU A 148 -8.24 -9.29 -20.33
C GLU A 148 -7.14 -9.62 -21.35
N PRO A 149 -6.47 -10.77 -21.25
CA PRO A 149 -5.43 -11.18 -22.17
C PRO A 149 -6.00 -11.59 -23.54
N VAL A 150 -5.13 -11.61 -24.54
CA VAL A 150 -5.51 -12.01 -25.91
C VAL A 150 -5.75 -13.52 -26.02
N VAL A 151 -5.12 -14.33 -25.18
CA VAL A 151 -5.27 -15.80 -25.16
C VAL A 151 -6.65 -16.16 -24.60
N PRO A 152 -7.52 -16.85 -25.36
CA PRO A 152 -8.92 -17.10 -24.99
C PRO A 152 -9.09 -17.79 -23.64
N GLU A 153 -8.30 -18.84 -23.37
CA GLU A 153 -8.36 -19.64 -22.15
C GLU A 153 -8.00 -18.81 -20.91
N LEU A 154 -7.02 -17.93 -21.03
CA LEU A 154 -6.62 -17.00 -19.95
C LEU A 154 -7.61 -15.84 -19.82
N ARG A 155 -8.25 -15.43 -20.92
CA ARG A 155 -9.27 -14.37 -20.92
C ARG A 155 -10.47 -14.76 -20.06
N ASP A 156 -10.95 -15.99 -20.21
CA ASP A 156 -12.12 -16.47 -19.45
C ASP A 156 -11.80 -16.57 -17.94
N VAL A 157 -10.60 -17.02 -17.57
CA VAL A 157 -10.13 -17.01 -16.18
C VAL A 157 -10.03 -15.58 -15.65
N THR A 158 -9.40 -14.68 -16.40
CA THR A 158 -9.25 -13.27 -16.00
C THR A 158 -10.62 -12.59 -15.83
N ARG A 159 -11.56 -12.85 -16.74
CA ARG A 159 -12.92 -12.31 -16.66
C ARG A 159 -13.67 -12.84 -15.43
N ALA A 160 -13.55 -14.13 -15.15
CA ALA A 160 -14.16 -14.73 -13.95
C ALA A 160 -13.56 -14.10 -12.67
N MET A 161 -12.23 -13.94 -12.61
CA MET A 161 -11.55 -13.27 -11.50
C MET A 161 -11.99 -11.80 -11.34
N ASN A 162 -12.01 -11.03 -12.43
CA ASN A 162 -12.49 -9.63 -12.40
C ASN A 162 -13.95 -9.55 -11.93
N THR A 163 -14.80 -10.48 -12.37
CA THR A 163 -16.19 -10.55 -11.93
C THR A 163 -16.30 -10.86 -10.45
N MET A 164 -15.48 -11.78 -9.93
CA MET A 164 -15.44 -12.11 -8.51
C MET A 164 -14.99 -10.93 -7.67
N VAL A 165 -13.90 -10.26 -8.08
CA VAL A 165 -13.41 -9.03 -7.42
C VAL A 165 -14.48 -7.94 -7.42
N GLY A 166 -15.15 -7.71 -8.56
CA GLY A 166 -16.23 -6.73 -8.66
C GLY A 166 -17.41 -7.04 -7.73
N ARG A 167 -17.79 -8.30 -7.59
CA ARG A 167 -18.86 -8.72 -6.66
C ARG A 167 -18.45 -8.55 -5.20
N LEU A 168 -17.22 -8.92 -4.85
CA LEU A 168 -16.69 -8.71 -3.50
C LEU A 168 -16.69 -7.23 -3.15
N LYS A 169 -16.18 -6.38 -4.04
CA LYS A 169 -16.18 -4.92 -3.83
C LYS A 169 -17.59 -4.38 -3.65
N ALA A 170 -18.54 -4.73 -4.52
CA ALA A 170 -19.94 -4.28 -4.41
C ALA A 170 -20.59 -4.73 -3.09
N MET A 171 -20.31 -5.94 -2.62
CA MET A 171 -20.80 -6.42 -1.33
C MET A 171 -20.23 -5.60 -0.15
N PHE A 172 -18.96 -5.22 -0.21
CA PHE A 172 -18.35 -4.35 0.80
C PHE A 172 -18.93 -2.94 0.79
N ASP A 173 -19.10 -2.35 -0.39
CA ASP A 173 -19.70 -1.02 -0.52
C ASP A 173 -21.12 -1.01 0.05
N GLU A 174 -21.90 -2.07 -0.16
CA GLU A 174 -23.23 -2.22 0.43
C GLU A 174 -23.18 -2.34 1.96
N GLN A 175 -22.25 -3.14 2.52
CA GLN A 175 -22.09 -3.26 3.96
C GLN A 175 -21.64 -1.95 4.59
N ALA A 176 -20.69 -1.26 3.97
CA ALA A 176 -20.23 0.05 4.43
C ALA A 176 -21.37 1.07 4.46
N ALA A 177 -22.22 1.09 3.43
CA ALA A 177 -23.39 1.97 3.39
C ALA A 177 -24.39 1.65 4.52
N GLN A 178 -24.60 0.35 4.84
CA GLN A 178 -25.46 -0.04 5.96
C GLN A 178 -24.87 0.40 7.30
N VAL A 179 -23.58 0.20 7.52
CA VAL A 179 -22.90 0.65 8.73
C VAL A 179 -22.97 2.17 8.88
N GLU A 180 -22.75 2.91 7.79
CA GLU A 180 -22.87 4.37 7.80
C GLU A 180 -24.30 4.84 8.15
N GLN A 181 -25.31 4.15 7.66
CA GLN A 181 -26.69 4.45 8.04
C GLN A 181 -26.91 4.21 9.55
N LEU A 182 -26.41 3.10 10.09
CA LEU A 182 -26.51 2.81 11.52
C LEU A 182 -25.72 3.83 12.35
N ARG A 183 -24.52 4.24 11.89
CA ARG A 183 -23.73 5.29 12.52
C ARG A 183 -24.50 6.60 12.66
N ARG A 184 -25.13 7.04 11.56
CA ARG A 184 -25.94 8.27 11.57
C ARG A 184 -27.11 8.18 12.54
N GLN A 185 -27.78 7.02 12.61
CA GLN A 185 -28.88 6.81 13.54
C GLN A 185 -28.44 6.81 15.01
N ALA A 186 -27.27 6.22 15.30
CA ALA A 186 -26.73 6.15 16.66
C ALA A 186 -26.08 7.46 17.14
N ASN A 187 -25.36 8.15 16.26
CA ASN A 187 -24.43 9.21 16.66
C ASN A 187 -24.86 10.62 16.27
N CYS A 188 -25.79 10.77 15.31
CA CYS A 188 -26.16 12.09 14.80
C CYS A 188 -27.55 12.54 15.27
N ASP A 189 -27.73 13.85 15.38
CA ASP A 189 -29.03 14.50 15.53
C ASP A 189 -29.79 14.44 14.20
N ALA A 190 -31.01 13.92 14.20
CA ALA A 190 -31.78 13.65 12.99
C ALA A 190 -32.11 14.90 12.18
N LEU A 191 -32.20 16.09 12.81
CA LEU A 191 -32.52 17.35 12.14
C LEU A 191 -31.28 18.03 11.54
N THR A 192 -30.20 18.12 12.31
CA THR A 192 -29.04 18.95 11.95
C THR A 192 -27.88 18.13 11.36
N GLY A 193 -27.88 16.80 11.56
CA GLY A 193 -26.79 15.93 11.18
C GLY A 193 -25.51 16.05 12.04
N LEU A 194 -25.49 16.93 13.03
CA LEU A 194 -24.41 17.07 13.99
C LEU A 194 -24.39 15.89 14.95
N SER A 195 -23.29 15.73 15.71
CA SER A 195 -23.25 14.77 16.80
C SER A 195 -24.42 14.99 17.76
N ASN A 196 -25.14 13.92 18.10
CA ASN A 196 -26.15 14.00 19.15
C ASN A 196 -25.48 14.14 20.52
N ARG A 197 -26.28 14.47 21.56
CA ARG A 197 -25.75 14.70 22.90
C ARG A 197 -24.89 13.52 23.41
N SER A 198 -25.37 12.30 23.22
CA SER A 198 -24.66 11.11 23.76
C SER A 198 -23.30 10.93 23.10
N HIS A 199 -23.23 11.05 21.79
CA HIS A 199 -21.97 10.93 21.03
C HIS A 199 -21.01 12.08 21.37
N PHE A 200 -21.48 13.32 21.36
CA PHE A 200 -20.68 14.49 21.72
C PHE A 200 -20.07 14.36 23.12
N MET A 201 -20.85 13.89 24.11
CA MET A 201 -20.35 13.70 25.48
C MET A 201 -19.29 12.58 25.57
N GLY A 202 -19.48 11.49 24.83
CA GLY A 202 -18.47 10.43 24.72
C GLY A 202 -17.16 10.96 24.12
N ARG A 203 -17.25 11.72 23.01
CA ARG A 203 -16.08 12.35 22.37
C ARG A 203 -15.37 13.34 23.29
N LEU A 204 -16.13 14.19 23.97
CA LEU A 204 -15.57 15.12 24.94
C LEU A 204 -14.80 14.38 26.06
N LYS A 205 -15.38 13.30 26.60
CA LYS A 205 -14.75 12.48 27.64
C LYS A 205 -13.44 11.86 27.16
N VAL A 206 -13.44 11.30 25.96
CA VAL A 206 -12.23 10.74 25.32
C VAL A 206 -11.18 11.84 25.13
N MET A 207 -11.54 12.99 24.57
CA MET A 207 -10.60 14.10 24.37
C MET A 207 -9.95 14.59 25.67
N LEU A 208 -10.71 14.64 26.75
CA LEU A 208 -10.20 15.08 28.08
C LEU A 208 -9.31 14.03 28.74
N GLY A 209 -9.55 12.74 28.47
CA GLY A 209 -8.87 11.62 29.13
C GLY A 209 -7.78 10.95 28.29
N SER A 210 -7.72 11.20 26.98
CA SER A 210 -6.74 10.58 26.10
C SER A 210 -5.31 11.02 26.43
N GLU A 211 -4.42 10.06 26.63
CA GLU A 211 -3.01 10.35 26.90
C GLU A 211 -2.27 10.91 25.67
N ASP A 212 -2.77 10.61 24.47
CA ASP A 212 -2.20 11.02 23.18
C ASP A 212 -2.93 12.22 22.54
N GLY A 213 -3.95 12.75 23.24
CA GLY A 213 -4.78 13.85 22.81
C GLY A 213 -4.10 15.22 22.90
N SER A 214 -4.93 16.26 22.90
CA SER A 214 -4.49 17.65 23.05
C SER A 214 -4.25 18.00 24.52
N ALA A 215 -3.27 18.87 24.78
CA ALA A 215 -3.02 19.38 26.14
C ALA A 215 -4.18 20.20 26.69
N GLY A 216 -5.00 20.78 25.82
CA GLY A 216 -6.15 21.61 26.17
C GLY A 216 -6.75 22.27 24.94
N GLY A 217 -7.73 23.14 25.15
CA GLY A 217 -8.42 23.82 24.09
C GLY A 217 -9.60 24.68 24.61
N ALA A 218 -10.63 24.83 23.78
CA ALA A 218 -11.85 25.52 24.11
C ALA A 218 -13.07 24.61 23.99
N ILE A 219 -14.03 24.77 24.93
CA ILE A 219 -15.40 24.35 24.74
C ILE A 219 -16.26 25.60 24.58
N VAL A 220 -17.10 25.63 23.56
CA VAL A 220 -17.99 26.77 23.28
C VAL A 220 -19.42 26.25 23.24
N LEU A 221 -20.26 26.77 24.10
CA LEU A 221 -21.70 26.53 24.10
C LEU A 221 -22.42 27.69 23.39
N VAL A 222 -23.38 27.32 22.57
CA VAL A 222 -24.22 28.26 21.82
C VAL A 222 -25.68 27.94 22.11
N ARG A 223 -26.47 28.91 22.47
CA ARG A 223 -27.92 28.78 22.70
C ARG A 223 -28.71 29.72 21.80
N LEU A 224 -29.66 29.16 21.05
CA LEU A 224 -30.70 29.93 20.36
C LEU A 224 -31.82 30.22 21.37
N ALA A 225 -32.04 31.50 21.66
CA ALA A 225 -33.05 31.90 22.64
C ALA A 225 -34.47 31.76 22.05
N ASP A 226 -35.44 31.48 22.93
CA ASP A 226 -36.89 31.41 22.66
C ASP A 226 -37.25 30.57 21.41
N LEU A 227 -36.75 29.36 21.32
CA LEU A 227 -37.09 28.44 20.21
C LEU A 227 -38.60 28.20 20.09
N GLN A 228 -39.34 28.22 21.19
CA GLN A 228 -40.80 28.09 21.21
C GLN A 228 -41.48 29.31 20.59
N GLY A 229 -40.99 30.52 20.84
CA GLY A 229 -41.46 31.73 20.22
C GLY A 229 -41.20 31.78 18.73
N LEU A 230 -39.99 31.32 18.32
CA LEU A 230 -39.65 31.16 16.91
C LEU A 230 -40.58 30.17 16.20
N ASN A 231 -40.83 29.00 16.79
CA ASN A 231 -41.79 28.02 16.24
C ASN A 231 -43.20 28.56 16.08
N ARG A 232 -43.69 29.33 17.06
CA ARG A 232 -45.03 29.96 16.97
C ARG A 232 -45.10 31.03 15.88
N LYS A 233 -44.01 31.77 15.67
CA LYS A 233 -43.96 32.90 14.74
C LYS A 233 -43.67 32.48 13.29
N LEU A 234 -42.69 31.59 13.10
CA LEU A 234 -42.17 31.18 11.79
C LEU A 234 -42.72 29.84 11.32
N GLY A 235 -43.30 29.06 12.21
CA GLY A 235 -43.71 27.69 11.95
C GLY A 235 -42.53 26.70 12.07
N HIS A 236 -42.85 25.43 12.33
CA HIS A 236 -41.85 24.37 12.56
C HIS A 236 -40.87 24.20 11.38
N ALA A 237 -41.36 24.12 10.15
CA ALA A 237 -40.51 23.89 8.98
C ALA A 237 -39.46 25.00 8.76
N THR A 238 -39.81 26.26 9.02
CA THR A 238 -38.89 27.41 8.89
C THR A 238 -37.88 27.40 10.05
N THR A 239 -38.34 27.10 11.27
CA THR A 239 -37.47 26.97 12.44
C THR A 239 -36.50 25.81 12.29
N ASP A 240 -36.93 24.65 11.77
CA ASP A 240 -36.06 23.50 11.48
C ASP A 240 -34.97 23.89 10.47
N ARG A 241 -35.31 24.61 9.41
CA ARG A 241 -34.32 25.11 8.46
C ARG A 241 -33.34 26.09 9.13
N LEU A 242 -33.84 26.99 9.99
CA LEU A 242 -33.01 27.91 10.75
C LEU A 242 -32.02 27.18 11.66
N LEU A 243 -32.46 26.10 12.31
CA LEU A 243 -31.59 25.24 13.11
C LEU A 243 -30.51 24.54 12.25
N GLN A 244 -30.87 24.05 11.07
CA GLN A 244 -29.92 23.46 10.12
C GLN A 244 -28.87 24.47 9.62
N GLU A 245 -29.31 25.67 9.26
CA GLU A 245 -28.40 26.74 8.84
C GLU A 245 -27.53 27.25 9.98
N SER A 246 -28.06 27.32 11.21
CA SER A 246 -27.27 27.63 12.41
C SER A 246 -26.22 26.56 12.68
N ALA A 247 -26.56 25.28 12.56
CA ALA A 247 -25.63 24.17 12.68
C ALA A 247 -24.49 24.29 11.66
N ALA A 248 -24.80 24.59 10.39
CA ALA A 248 -23.81 24.80 9.33
C ALA A 248 -22.88 25.99 9.64
N ALA A 249 -23.41 27.09 10.17
CA ALA A 249 -22.63 28.26 10.57
C ALA A 249 -21.68 27.96 11.73
N ILE A 250 -22.11 27.15 12.70
CA ILE A 250 -21.28 26.70 13.84
C ILE A 250 -20.15 25.79 13.34
N VAL A 251 -20.44 24.82 12.48
CA VAL A 251 -19.42 23.94 11.86
C VAL A 251 -18.39 24.75 11.08
N GLU A 252 -18.82 25.74 10.30
CA GLU A 252 -17.88 26.57 9.53
C GLU A 252 -16.98 27.41 10.45
N SER A 253 -17.48 27.88 11.59
CA SER A 253 -16.67 28.56 12.60
C SER A 253 -15.65 27.60 13.24
N ALA A 254 -16.10 26.40 13.62
CA ALA A 254 -15.26 25.37 14.22
C ALA A 254 -14.14 24.92 13.24
N ARG A 255 -14.48 24.69 11.98
CA ARG A 255 -13.54 24.30 10.91
C ARG A 255 -12.39 25.31 10.72
N ARG A 256 -12.67 26.60 10.88
CA ARG A 256 -11.66 27.66 10.78
C ARG A 256 -10.71 27.68 11.97
N ALA A 257 -11.20 27.26 13.15
CA ALA A 257 -10.39 27.17 14.34
C ALA A 257 -9.42 25.98 14.33
N GLY A 258 -9.63 24.99 13.46
CA GLY A 258 -8.77 23.82 13.30
C GLY A 258 -9.50 22.49 13.46
N SER A 259 -8.96 21.59 14.26
CA SER A 259 -9.63 20.32 14.62
C SER A 259 -10.84 20.64 15.53
N TYR A 260 -11.95 19.92 15.35
CA TYR A 260 -13.17 20.22 16.08
C TYR A 260 -14.10 19.02 16.21
N GLU A 261 -14.95 19.06 17.25
CA GLU A 261 -16.16 18.26 17.38
C GLU A 261 -17.33 19.22 17.61
N VAL A 262 -18.45 19.03 16.90
CA VAL A 262 -19.66 19.87 17.04
C VAL A 262 -20.87 18.98 17.26
N GLY A 263 -21.65 19.29 18.31
CA GLY A 263 -22.85 18.54 18.64
C GLY A 263 -24.04 19.42 18.99
N ARG A 264 -25.23 18.85 18.83
CA ARG A 264 -26.49 19.43 19.33
C ARG A 264 -26.83 18.74 20.64
N LEU A 265 -26.83 19.52 21.73
CA LEU A 265 -27.04 18.96 23.08
C LEU A 265 -28.52 18.82 23.43
N ASN A 266 -29.36 19.73 22.93
CA ASN A 266 -30.82 19.69 23.05
C ASN A 266 -31.49 20.50 21.94
N GLY A 267 -32.75 20.85 22.08
CA GLY A 267 -33.53 21.57 21.06
C GLY A 267 -32.88 22.86 20.55
N SER A 268 -32.29 23.65 21.48
CA SER A 268 -31.75 25.00 21.21
C SER A 268 -30.25 25.13 21.41
N ASP A 269 -29.61 24.15 22.06
CA ASP A 269 -28.22 24.25 22.49
C ASP A 269 -27.30 23.42 21.62
N PHE A 270 -26.24 24.07 21.20
CA PHE A 270 -25.13 23.49 20.45
C PHE A 270 -23.84 23.60 21.26
N ALA A 271 -22.94 22.71 21.01
CA ALA A 271 -21.60 22.77 21.59
C ALA A 271 -20.55 22.51 20.53
N MET A 272 -19.40 23.14 20.65
CA MET A 272 -18.21 22.79 19.89
C MET A 272 -17.02 22.65 20.84
N VAL A 273 -16.20 21.60 20.60
CA VAL A 273 -14.92 21.39 21.28
C VAL A 273 -13.82 21.63 20.27
N LEU A 274 -12.85 22.44 20.64
CA LEU A 274 -11.77 22.91 19.78
C LEU A 274 -10.44 22.55 20.47
N PRO A 275 -9.79 21.45 20.10
CA PRO A 275 -8.47 21.11 20.60
C PRO A 275 -7.41 22.11 20.10
N ASP A 276 -6.35 22.29 20.87
CA ASP A 276 -5.14 23.07 20.53
C ASP A 276 -5.39 24.53 20.14
N VAL A 277 -6.52 25.11 20.56
CA VAL A 277 -6.84 26.51 20.28
C VAL A 277 -6.11 27.44 21.24
N GLY A 278 -5.32 28.35 20.70
CA GLY A 278 -4.58 29.34 21.47
C GLY A 278 -5.45 30.44 22.10
N SER A 279 -6.48 30.90 21.36
CA SER A 279 -7.40 31.95 21.79
C SER A 279 -8.80 31.41 22.01
N LEU A 280 -9.35 31.57 23.20
CA LEU A 280 -10.75 31.27 23.53
C LEU A 280 -11.72 32.25 22.84
N ARG A 281 -11.29 33.50 22.72
CA ARG A 281 -12.12 34.62 22.25
C ARG A 281 -12.45 34.53 20.76
N GLU A 282 -11.47 34.17 19.96
CA GLU A 282 -11.59 34.23 18.49
C GLU A 282 -12.71 33.33 17.96
N PRO A 283 -12.76 32.02 18.27
CA PRO A 283 -13.85 31.16 17.79
C PRO A 283 -15.22 31.52 18.40
N ALA A 284 -15.26 31.98 19.66
CA ALA A 284 -16.49 32.39 20.31
C ALA A 284 -17.11 33.65 19.65
N VAL A 285 -16.27 34.63 19.31
CA VAL A 285 -16.72 35.86 18.62
C VAL A 285 -17.09 35.56 17.16
N ASP A 286 -16.35 34.71 16.44
CA ASP A 286 -16.66 34.35 15.04
C ASP A 286 -18.03 33.67 14.95
N VAL A 287 -18.29 32.67 15.82
CA VAL A 287 -19.60 31.98 15.80
C VAL A 287 -20.75 32.93 16.14
N ALA A 288 -20.58 33.83 17.14
CA ALA A 288 -21.59 34.80 17.50
C ALA A 288 -21.90 35.79 16.35
N ALA A 289 -20.86 36.24 15.63
CA ALA A 289 -21.02 37.14 14.47
C ALA A 289 -21.76 36.46 13.30
N ARG A 290 -21.41 35.21 13.01
CA ARG A 290 -22.08 34.41 11.96
C ARG A 290 -23.54 34.19 12.29
N LEU A 291 -23.85 33.76 13.50
CA LEU A 291 -25.24 33.57 13.92
C LEU A 291 -26.04 34.87 13.94
N ARG A 292 -25.42 35.99 14.33
CA ARG A 292 -26.06 37.29 14.24
C ARG A 292 -26.50 37.62 12.82
N ASN A 293 -25.62 37.43 11.85
CA ASN A 293 -25.92 37.73 10.44
C ASN A 293 -27.03 36.79 9.91
N LEU A 294 -26.93 35.49 10.22
CA LEU A 294 -27.89 34.48 9.79
C LEU A 294 -29.28 34.72 10.41
N LEU A 295 -29.36 34.81 11.73
CA LEU A 295 -30.63 34.92 12.46
C LEU A 295 -31.39 36.19 12.12
N ARG A 296 -30.69 37.33 12.03
CA ARG A 296 -31.31 38.62 11.64
C ARG A 296 -31.89 38.64 10.25
N ALA A 297 -31.37 37.84 9.33
CA ALA A 297 -31.89 37.70 7.99
C ALA A 297 -33.26 36.98 7.97
N HIS A 298 -33.50 36.10 8.96
CA HIS A 298 -34.75 35.36 9.09
C HIS A 298 -35.78 36.04 10.01
N ASP A 299 -35.32 36.49 11.16
CA ASP A 299 -36.11 37.23 12.14
C ASP A 299 -35.24 38.20 12.96
N PRO A 300 -35.50 39.54 12.93
CA PRO A 300 -34.74 40.50 13.72
C PRO A 300 -34.76 40.24 15.24
N MET A 301 -35.76 39.52 15.74
CA MET A 301 -35.91 39.18 17.15
C MET A 301 -35.23 37.84 17.55
N ALA A 302 -34.79 37.06 16.58
CA ALA A 302 -34.06 35.83 16.83
C ALA A 302 -32.69 36.17 17.43
N VAL A 303 -32.32 35.49 18.54
CA VAL A 303 -31.14 35.78 19.32
C VAL A 303 -30.36 34.50 19.61
N ALA A 304 -29.06 34.60 19.51
CA ALA A 304 -28.14 33.57 20.04
C ALA A 304 -27.19 34.17 21.08
N VAL A 305 -26.75 33.36 22.00
CA VAL A 305 -25.75 33.71 23.04
C VAL A 305 -24.65 32.64 23.08
N VAL A 306 -23.46 33.05 23.48
CA VAL A 306 -22.27 32.17 23.42
C VAL A 306 -21.53 32.22 24.76
N GLY A 307 -21.28 31.04 25.35
CA GLY A 307 -20.40 30.86 26.50
C GLY A 307 -19.19 30.01 26.10
N ALA A 308 -17.98 30.43 26.43
CA ALA A 308 -16.78 29.68 26.09
C ALA A 308 -15.85 29.53 27.31
N VAL A 309 -15.27 28.34 27.45
CA VAL A 309 -14.44 27.95 28.60
C VAL A 309 -13.19 27.23 28.09
N ARG A 310 -12.06 27.48 28.71
CA ARG A 310 -10.83 26.72 28.49
C ARG A 310 -10.90 25.36 29.18
N TRP A 311 -10.46 24.34 28.47
CA TRP A 311 -10.28 23.02 29.07
C TRP A 311 -8.81 22.57 28.96
N TRP A 312 -8.42 21.65 29.83
CA TRP A 312 -7.10 21.04 29.89
C TRP A 312 -7.22 19.51 30.04
N HIS A 313 -6.18 18.81 29.66
CA HIS A 313 -6.12 17.35 29.81
C HIS A 313 -6.37 16.92 31.25
N GLY A 314 -7.25 15.94 31.45
CA GLY A 314 -7.65 15.44 32.76
C GLY A 314 -8.71 16.30 33.49
N ALA A 315 -9.24 17.35 32.86
CA ALA A 315 -10.33 18.15 33.47
C ALA A 315 -11.58 17.29 33.66
N PRO A 316 -12.26 17.36 34.83
CA PRO A 316 -13.52 16.64 35.01
C PRO A 316 -14.60 17.20 34.09
N VAL A 317 -15.24 16.32 33.28
CA VAL A 317 -16.30 16.71 32.33
C VAL A 317 -17.40 17.53 33.00
N SER A 318 -17.84 17.12 34.19
CA SER A 318 -18.90 17.82 34.96
C SER A 318 -18.54 19.25 35.33
N SER A 319 -17.32 19.48 35.77
CA SER A 319 -16.83 20.82 36.14
C SER A 319 -16.71 21.73 34.94
N LEU A 320 -16.19 21.18 33.81
CA LEU A 320 -16.05 21.89 32.56
C LEU A 320 -17.40 22.32 31.97
N LEU A 321 -18.40 21.44 31.98
CA LEU A 321 -19.74 21.76 31.51
C LEU A 321 -20.45 22.75 32.43
N ALA A 322 -20.27 22.61 33.74
CA ALA A 322 -20.84 23.59 34.69
C ALA A 322 -20.24 24.99 34.47
N ALA A 323 -18.95 25.11 34.26
CA ALA A 323 -18.30 26.38 33.93
C ALA A 323 -18.81 26.96 32.58
N ALA A 324 -18.97 26.10 31.58
CA ALA A 324 -19.50 26.50 30.28
C ALA A 324 -20.97 26.96 30.34
N ASP A 325 -21.83 26.27 31.11
CA ASP A 325 -23.20 26.69 31.39
C ASP A 325 -23.27 28.02 32.16
N GLN A 326 -22.37 28.23 33.13
CA GLN A 326 -22.29 29.52 33.84
C GLN A 326 -21.85 30.66 32.92
N ALA A 327 -20.90 30.43 32.03
CA ALA A 327 -20.50 31.40 31.02
C ALA A 327 -21.68 31.71 30.08
N LEU A 328 -22.41 30.69 29.66
CA LEU A 328 -23.60 30.84 28.83
C LEU A 328 -24.72 31.64 29.54
N ALA A 329 -24.98 31.35 30.82
CA ALA A 329 -25.95 32.09 31.62
C ALA A 329 -25.55 33.57 31.81
N ARG A 330 -24.25 33.87 31.98
CA ARG A 330 -23.76 35.25 31.98
C ARG A 330 -23.97 35.96 30.67
N ALA A 331 -23.78 35.24 29.54
CA ALA A 331 -24.03 35.77 28.21
C ALA A 331 -25.53 36.07 28.02
N GLU A 332 -26.44 35.19 28.45
CA GLU A 332 -27.89 35.42 28.44
C GLU A 332 -28.28 36.70 29.20
N ALA A 333 -27.72 36.89 30.43
CA ALA A 333 -27.96 38.06 31.22
C ALA A 333 -27.47 39.38 30.58
N ARG A 334 -26.43 39.32 29.75
CA ARG A 334 -25.91 40.47 29.00
C ARG A 334 -26.75 40.84 27.76
N GLY A 335 -27.49 39.89 27.24
CA GLY A 335 -28.44 40.14 26.15
C GLY A 335 -28.03 39.56 24.79
N ALA A 336 -28.64 40.06 23.74
CA ALA A 336 -28.55 39.49 22.41
C ALA A 336 -27.12 39.43 21.85
N TYR A 337 -26.73 38.23 21.39
CA TYR A 337 -25.43 37.96 20.79
C TYR A 337 -24.23 38.23 21.69
N ALA A 338 -24.46 38.22 23.01
CA ALA A 338 -23.37 38.35 24.01
C ALA A 338 -22.48 37.12 23.96
N VAL A 339 -21.19 37.35 24.24
CA VAL A 339 -20.14 36.34 24.34
C VAL A 339 -19.50 36.48 25.73
N GLU A 340 -19.51 35.40 26.51
CA GLU A 340 -18.85 35.30 27.80
C GLU A 340 -17.73 34.25 27.71
N LEU A 341 -16.60 34.61 28.33
CA LEU A 341 -15.41 33.80 28.35
C LEU A 341 -15.02 33.47 29.77
N ASP A 342 -14.58 32.24 30.02
CA ASP A 342 -13.94 31.80 31.24
C ASP A 342 -12.59 31.16 30.92
N ASP A 343 -11.54 31.94 31.06
CA ASP A 343 -10.18 31.60 30.69
C ASP A 343 -9.32 31.22 31.92
N THR A 344 -9.94 30.67 32.95
CA THR A 344 -9.28 30.29 34.21
C THR A 344 -8.63 28.90 34.07
N GLY A 345 -7.57 28.75 33.27
CA GLY A 345 -6.84 27.50 33.10
C GLY A 345 -5.33 27.67 33.28
N ASP A 346 -4.73 26.89 34.20
CA ASP A 346 -3.29 26.79 34.40
C ASP A 346 -2.61 26.01 33.26
N GLY A 347 -2.28 26.66 32.13
CA GLY A 347 -1.44 26.11 31.07
C GLY A 347 -0.04 26.74 31.09
N LEU A 348 1.01 25.92 31.15
CA LEU A 348 2.40 26.34 30.95
C LEU A 348 2.56 27.02 29.57
N VAL A 349 2.61 28.34 29.56
CA VAL A 349 2.86 29.13 28.32
C VAL A 349 4.36 29.19 28.07
N LEU A 350 4.90 28.17 27.40
CA LEU A 350 6.27 28.18 26.87
C LEU A 350 6.24 28.49 25.40
N GLY A 351 7.19 29.31 24.94
CA GLY A 351 7.38 29.56 23.51
C GLY A 351 7.86 28.32 22.74
N GLU A 352 7.65 28.29 21.42
CA GLU A 352 7.98 27.17 20.54
C GLU A 352 9.46 26.79 20.60
N ASP A 353 10.37 27.78 20.65
CA ASP A 353 11.82 27.54 20.74
C ASP A 353 12.21 26.83 22.04
N ALA A 354 11.60 27.23 23.18
CA ALA A 354 11.84 26.58 24.48
C ALA A 354 11.34 25.13 24.50
N TRP A 355 10.21 24.86 23.86
CA TRP A 355 9.71 23.50 23.67
C TRP A 355 10.64 22.66 22.80
N ARG A 356 11.10 23.22 21.68
CA ARG A 356 12.05 22.55 20.78
C ARG A 356 13.33 22.15 21.51
N GLU A 357 13.91 23.09 22.28
CA GLU A 357 15.11 22.83 23.06
C GLU A 357 14.92 21.71 24.09
N ARG A 358 13.80 21.74 24.82
CA ARG A 358 13.46 20.68 25.80
C ARG A 358 13.31 19.31 25.12
N LEU A 359 12.56 19.24 24.03
CA LEU A 359 12.36 17.99 23.29
C LEU A 359 13.67 17.45 22.71
N LEU A 360 14.54 18.31 22.19
CA LEU A 360 15.88 17.90 21.72
C LEU A 360 16.75 17.39 22.88
N GLY A 361 16.66 18.01 24.05
CA GLY A 361 17.34 17.55 25.26
C GLY A 361 16.86 16.17 25.71
N VAL A 362 15.55 15.91 25.65
CA VAL A 362 14.95 14.58 25.92
C VAL A 362 15.49 13.52 24.95
N LEU A 363 15.51 13.84 23.64
CA LEU A 363 15.99 12.92 22.60
C LEU A 363 17.48 12.59 22.79
N ALA A 364 18.31 13.61 23.12
CA ALA A 364 19.74 13.44 23.33
C ALA A 364 20.08 12.56 24.55
N SER A 365 19.33 12.74 25.65
CA SER A 365 19.53 12.02 26.91
C SER A 365 18.66 10.78 27.06
N ARG A 366 17.80 10.46 26.06
CA ARG A 366 16.82 9.35 26.08
C ARG A 366 15.95 9.35 27.34
N ARG A 367 15.54 10.51 27.82
CA ARG A 367 14.65 10.67 28.98
C ARG A 367 13.19 10.38 28.61
N ALA A 368 12.93 9.14 28.23
CA ALA A 368 11.65 8.65 27.79
C ALA A 368 11.37 7.26 28.38
N LYS A 369 10.11 6.96 28.63
CA LYS A 369 9.67 5.66 29.13
C LYS A 369 8.35 5.26 28.50
N LEU A 370 8.22 3.99 28.14
CA LEU A 370 6.95 3.38 27.77
C LEU A 370 6.17 3.02 29.06
N VAL A 371 4.90 3.38 29.11
CA VAL A 371 3.94 2.87 30.09
C VAL A 371 3.17 1.75 29.40
N GLU A 372 2.87 0.68 30.10
CA GLU A 372 2.29 -0.51 29.48
C GLU A 372 0.87 -0.75 29.99
N PHE A 373 -0.08 -0.95 29.08
CA PHE A 373 -1.46 -1.35 29.36
C PHE A 373 -1.75 -2.64 28.59
N ALA A 374 -2.35 -3.61 29.25
CA ALA A 374 -2.66 -4.87 28.60
C ALA A 374 -3.87 -4.74 27.67
N LEU A 375 -3.75 -5.30 26.46
CA LEU A 375 -4.89 -5.65 25.62
C LEU A 375 -5.08 -7.16 25.71
N ILE A 376 -6.27 -7.59 26.14
CA ILE A 376 -6.59 -9.00 26.39
C ILE A 376 -7.57 -9.54 25.36
N ASP A 377 -7.48 -10.84 25.09
CA ASP A 377 -8.45 -11.60 24.29
C ASP A 377 -9.63 -12.07 25.15
N GLY A 378 -10.61 -12.75 24.52
CA GLY A 378 -11.80 -13.32 25.19
C GLY A 378 -11.49 -14.40 26.23
N ASN A 379 -10.27 -14.94 26.29
CA ASN A 379 -9.81 -15.90 27.28
C ASN A 379 -9.06 -15.23 28.44
N GLY A 380 -8.88 -13.91 28.39
CA GLY A 380 -8.10 -13.13 29.35
C GLY A 380 -6.58 -13.19 29.12
N SER A 381 -6.12 -13.73 27.97
CA SER A 381 -4.71 -13.77 27.61
C SER A 381 -4.29 -12.43 27.00
N VAL A 382 -3.09 -11.96 27.36
CA VAL A 382 -2.54 -10.71 26.79
C VAL A 382 -2.14 -10.95 25.33
N VAL A 383 -2.75 -10.21 24.43
CA VAL A 383 -2.42 -10.22 22.98
C VAL A 383 -1.17 -9.38 22.72
N HIS A 384 -1.18 -8.15 23.19
CA HIS A 384 -0.04 -7.23 23.21
C HIS A 384 -0.21 -6.22 24.34
N ARG A 385 0.82 -5.41 24.57
CA ARG A 385 0.75 -4.27 25.48
C ARG A 385 0.76 -2.98 24.68
N GLU A 386 -0.19 -2.11 24.96
CA GLU A 386 -0.19 -0.73 24.50
C GLU A 386 0.88 0.06 25.24
N CYS A 387 1.69 0.79 24.52
CA CYS A 387 2.88 1.41 25.07
C CYS A 387 2.94 2.93 24.78
N PRO A 388 2.03 3.75 25.35
CA PRO A 388 2.13 5.19 25.22
C PRO A 388 3.46 5.70 25.79
N LEU A 389 4.09 6.61 25.05
CA LEU A 389 5.37 7.20 25.40
C LEU A 389 5.20 8.36 26.37
N ARG A 390 5.89 8.32 27.48
CA ARG A 390 6.03 9.44 28.41
C ARG A 390 7.42 10.03 28.35
N LEU A 391 7.50 11.37 28.36
CA LEU A 391 8.75 12.11 28.31
C LEU A 391 9.03 12.78 29.66
N GLN A 392 10.29 12.77 30.08
CA GLN A 392 10.77 13.57 31.19
C GLN A 392 11.39 14.87 30.62
N LEU A 393 10.60 15.94 30.60
CA LEU A 393 10.97 17.20 29.96
C LEU A 393 12.15 17.89 30.66
N GLU A 394 12.23 17.73 31.99
CA GLU A 394 13.30 18.29 32.83
C GLU A 394 14.01 17.14 33.56
N GLU A 395 15.32 17.30 33.78
CA GLU A 395 16.10 16.30 34.50
C GLU A 395 15.59 16.18 35.94
N GLY A 396 15.26 14.96 36.38
CA GLY A 396 14.63 14.71 37.69
C GLY A 396 13.15 15.10 37.80
N GLY A 397 12.55 15.65 36.74
CA GLY A 397 11.13 15.99 36.68
C GLY A 397 10.22 14.77 36.50
N ALA A 398 8.90 15.00 36.58
CA ALA A 398 7.91 13.97 36.34
C ALA A 398 7.89 13.50 34.85
N LEU A 399 7.48 12.25 34.64
CA LEU A 399 7.15 11.73 33.31
C LEU A 399 5.79 12.28 32.88
N VAL A 400 5.73 13.02 31.79
CA VAL A 400 4.50 13.64 31.28
C VAL A 400 3.93 12.87 30.08
N PRO A 401 2.59 12.75 29.98
CA PRO A 401 1.91 12.05 28.89
C PRO A 401 2.02 12.83 27.57
N ALA A 402 1.77 12.13 26.45
CA ALA A 402 1.88 12.69 25.11
C ALA A 402 0.98 13.90 24.89
N ALA A 403 -0.21 13.94 25.49
CA ALA A 403 -1.11 15.08 25.43
C ALA A 403 -0.43 16.42 25.76
N GLN A 404 0.58 16.44 26.63
CA GLN A 404 1.26 17.68 27.04
C GLN A 404 2.39 18.10 26.09
N TRP A 405 3.06 17.20 25.42
CA TRP A 405 4.23 17.51 24.58
C TRP A 405 4.00 17.28 23.07
N LEU A 406 3.08 16.38 22.68
CA LEU A 406 2.85 16.01 21.28
C LEU A 406 2.42 17.19 20.39
N PRO A 407 1.54 18.13 20.84
CA PRO A 407 1.20 19.30 20.03
C PRO A 407 2.44 20.13 19.67
N MET A 408 3.37 20.27 20.63
CA MET A 408 4.61 21.00 20.41
C MET A 408 5.63 20.19 19.60
N ALA A 409 5.68 18.88 19.76
CA ALA A 409 6.48 18.01 18.90
C ALA A 409 6.05 18.09 17.44
N ARG A 410 4.74 18.19 17.18
CA ARG A 410 4.19 18.42 15.82
C ARG A 410 4.64 19.76 15.24
N ARG A 411 4.49 20.87 16.00
CA ARG A 411 4.90 22.22 15.57
C ARG A 411 6.41 22.32 15.31
N THR A 412 7.21 21.70 16.15
CA THR A 412 8.67 21.71 16.05
C THR A 412 9.24 20.66 15.10
N LEU A 413 8.38 19.86 14.42
CA LEU A 413 8.75 18.80 13.48
C LEU A 413 9.68 17.73 14.09
N LEU A 414 9.46 17.35 15.34
CA LEU A 414 10.27 16.36 16.06
C LEU A 414 9.57 15.01 16.22
N THR A 415 8.33 14.85 15.73
CA THR A 415 7.55 13.61 15.88
C THR A 415 8.28 12.39 15.34
N ALA A 416 8.85 12.45 14.13
CA ALA A 416 9.55 11.33 13.50
C ALA A 416 10.71 10.78 14.38
N ARG A 417 11.45 11.68 15.02
CA ARG A 417 12.55 11.28 15.92
C ARG A 417 12.03 10.67 17.23
N ILE A 418 10.92 11.19 17.74
CA ILE A 418 10.28 10.70 18.97
C ILE A 418 9.65 9.33 18.72
N ASP A 419 8.92 9.14 17.61
CA ASP A 419 8.30 7.86 17.25
C ASP A 419 9.37 6.78 16.98
N THR A 420 10.50 7.15 16.36
CA THR A 420 11.65 6.25 16.21
C THR A 420 12.24 5.84 17.57
N LEU A 421 12.31 6.76 18.53
CA LEU A 421 12.74 6.46 19.90
C LEU A 421 11.76 5.49 20.57
N ALA A 422 10.44 5.73 20.44
CA ALA A 422 9.40 4.85 21.00
C ALA A 422 9.50 3.43 20.44
N ALA A 423 9.63 3.29 19.11
CA ALA A 423 9.81 2.00 18.46
C ALA A 423 11.08 1.28 18.95
N GLY A 424 12.19 2.00 19.13
CA GLY A 424 13.43 1.44 19.66
C GLY A 424 13.28 0.95 21.11
N LEU A 425 12.56 1.68 21.95
CA LEU A 425 12.27 1.26 23.34
C LEU A 425 11.36 0.02 23.35
N ALA A 426 10.35 -0.03 22.48
CA ALA A 426 9.47 -1.19 22.36
C ALA A 426 10.22 -2.45 21.93
N LEU A 427 11.11 -2.36 20.92
CA LEU A 427 11.97 -3.48 20.50
C LEU A 427 12.86 -3.98 21.64
N GLN A 428 13.46 -3.08 22.43
CA GLN A 428 14.24 -3.46 23.62
C GLN A 428 13.41 -4.21 24.66
N ALA A 429 12.16 -3.76 24.86
CA ALA A 429 11.26 -4.42 25.79
C ALA A 429 10.79 -5.79 25.26
N ILE A 430 10.50 -5.92 23.95
CA ILE A 430 10.19 -7.21 23.29
C ILE A 430 11.36 -8.18 23.43
N ALA A 431 12.61 -7.71 23.25
CA ALA A 431 13.80 -8.53 23.43
C ALA A 431 13.95 -9.05 24.86
N ALA A 432 13.46 -8.31 25.86
CA ALA A 432 13.59 -8.68 27.25
C ALA A 432 12.61 -9.76 27.71
N ASP A 433 11.35 -9.74 27.23
CA ASP A 433 10.29 -10.65 27.71
C ASP A 433 9.52 -11.40 26.61
N GLY A 434 9.79 -11.11 25.33
CA GLY A 434 9.11 -11.74 24.19
C GLY A 434 7.65 -11.30 23.97
N MET A 435 7.13 -10.36 24.78
CA MET A 435 5.74 -9.90 24.68
C MET A 435 5.61 -8.85 23.60
N ALA A 436 4.56 -8.96 22.77
CA ALA A 436 4.27 -7.99 21.73
C ALA A 436 3.90 -6.61 22.32
N ARG A 437 4.30 -5.54 21.63
CA ARG A 437 4.07 -4.15 22.05
C ARG A 437 3.56 -3.30 20.91
N ALA A 438 2.56 -2.48 21.21
CA ALA A 438 2.02 -1.49 20.30
C ALA A 438 2.55 -0.11 20.64
N VAL A 439 2.95 0.67 19.66
CA VAL A 439 3.39 2.07 19.79
C VAL A 439 2.67 2.94 18.76
N ASN A 440 2.32 4.15 19.19
CA ASN A 440 1.62 5.12 18.37
C ASN A 440 2.60 5.81 17.41
N ILE A 441 2.18 5.97 16.17
CA ILE A 441 2.88 6.70 15.12
C ILE A 441 2.12 7.97 14.80
N SER A 442 2.75 9.10 15.03
CA SER A 442 2.17 10.39 14.72
C SER A 442 2.02 10.58 13.20
N PRO A 443 0.87 11.07 12.70
CA PRO A 443 0.70 11.36 11.27
C PRO A 443 1.77 12.32 10.73
N GLY A 444 2.26 13.26 11.56
CA GLY A 444 3.36 14.14 11.21
C GLY A 444 4.67 13.42 10.91
N SER A 445 4.90 12.24 11.50
CA SER A 445 6.10 11.44 11.24
C SER A 445 6.07 10.81 9.85
N LEU A 446 4.89 10.47 9.35
CA LEU A 446 4.72 9.92 7.98
C LEU A 446 5.03 10.96 6.90
N LEU A 447 4.97 12.25 7.21
CA LEU A 447 5.34 13.35 6.30
C LEU A 447 6.85 13.55 6.19
N ASP A 448 7.63 13.01 7.13
CA ASP A 448 9.09 13.02 7.07
C ASP A 448 9.58 11.85 6.20
N SER A 449 10.12 12.16 5.03
CA SER A 449 10.60 11.16 4.06
C SER A 449 11.70 10.23 4.58
N SER A 450 12.37 10.58 5.67
CA SER A 450 13.41 9.76 6.31
C SER A 450 12.84 8.78 7.34
N PHE A 451 11.60 8.96 7.79
CA PHE A 451 11.01 8.20 8.89
C PHE A 451 10.80 6.72 8.53
N VAL A 452 10.04 6.42 7.47
CA VAL A 452 9.73 5.03 7.08
C VAL A 452 11.00 4.25 6.72
N PRO A 453 11.96 4.79 5.92
CA PRO A 453 13.25 4.13 5.70
C PRO A 453 14.06 3.91 6.98
N GLY A 454 14.07 4.89 7.89
CA GLY A 454 14.75 4.79 9.19
C GLY A 454 14.15 3.73 10.08
N LEU A 455 12.83 3.67 10.18
CA LEU A 455 12.10 2.66 10.94
C LEU A 455 12.34 1.25 10.37
N ARG A 456 12.30 1.11 9.04
CA ARG A 456 12.65 -0.16 8.36
C ARG A 456 14.08 -0.59 8.68
N ALA A 457 15.05 0.32 8.66
CA ALA A 457 16.43 0.01 9.03
C ALA A 457 16.56 -0.43 10.48
N LEU A 458 15.80 0.20 11.39
CA LEU A 458 15.72 -0.18 12.80
C LEU A 458 15.17 -1.60 12.96
N LEU A 459 14.07 -1.94 12.28
CA LEU A 459 13.46 -3.28 12.33
C LEU A 459 14.38 -4.34 11.71
N ALA A 460 15.05 -4.03 10.61
CA ALA A 460 16.02 -4.92 9.97
C ALA A 460 17.22 -5.25 10.89
N ALA A 461 17.57 -4.36 11.81
CA ALA A 461 18.59 -4.60 12.83
C ALA A 461 18.07 -5.48 14.00
N HIS A 462 16.75 -5.67 14.14
CA HIS A 462 16.08 -6.43 15.20
C HIS A 462 15.09 -7.47 14.62
N PRO A 463 15.53 -8.41 13.76
CA PRO A 463 14.63 -9.30 13.02
C PRO A 463 13.87 -10.29 13.92
N GLY A 464 14.38 -10.57 15.12
CA GLY A 464 13.71 -11.43 16.10
C GLY A 464 12.56 -10.76 16.83
N GLU A 465 12.66 -9.45 17.06
CA GLU A 465 11.71 -8.64 17.81
C GLU A 465 10.67 -7.95 16.90
N ALA A 466 11.03 -7.69 15.66
CA ALA A 466 10.17 -6.98 14.70
C ALA A 466 8.75 -7.58 14.57
N PRO A 467 8.53 -8.92 14.56
CA PRO A 467 7.18 -9.48 14.52
C PRO A 467 6.33 -9.19 15.76
N GLY A 468 6.96 -8.86 16.89
CA GLY A 468 6.29 -8.44 18.12
C GLY A 468 5.95 -6.96 18.17
N LEU A 469 6.44 -6.14 17.21
CA LEU A 469 6.14 -4.71 17.18
C LEU A 469 4.86 -4.42 16.38
N TRP A 470 3.93 -3.72 17.01
CA TRP A 470 2.70 -3.24 16.42
C TRP A 470 2.75 -1.72 16.33
N LEU A 471 2.36 -1.18 15.20
CA LEU A 471 2.39 0.26 14.92
C LEU A 471 0.96 0.75 14.76
N GLU A 472 0.60 1.80 15.48
CA GLU A 472 -0.75 2.34 15.52
C GLU A 472 -0.78 3.74 14.94
N VAL A 473 -1.70 3.98 14.01
CA VAL A 473 -1.92 5.29 13.40
C VAL A 473 -3.35 5.72 13.67
N ALA A 474 -3.54 6.92 14.18
CA ALA A 474 -4.88 7.45 14.44
C ALA A 474 -5.68 7.58 13.15
N GLU A 475 -6.98 7.17 13.16
CA GLU A 475 -7.86 7.12 11.99
C GLU A 475 -7.89 8.43 11.19
N ASP A 476 -8.05 9.58 11.86
CA ASP A 476 -8.11 10.90 11.19
C ASP A 476 -6.82 11.24 10.44
N GLY A 477 -5.67 10.90 11.02
CA GLY A 477 -4.37 11.07 10.37
C GLY A 477 -4.16 10.12 9.19
N ALA A 478 -4.56 8.87 9.35
CA ALA A 478 -4.47 7.84 8.32
C ALA A 478 -5.38 8.19 7.14
N TRP A 479 -6.59 8.67 7.38
CA TRP A 479 -7.51 9.07 6.34
C TRP A 479 -7.00 10.25 5.51
N ARG A 480 -6.35 11.23 6.13
CA ARG A 480 -5.75 12.38 5.44
C ARG A 480 -4.53 12.01 4.59
N HIS A 481 -3.81 10.96 4.96
CA HIS A 481 -2.53 10.58 4.38
C HIS A 481 -2.48 9.10 3.99
N ILE A 482 -3.55 8.61 3.38
CA ILE A 482 -3.77 7.18 3.09
C ILE A 482 -2.62 6.55 2.28
N GLU A 483 -2.04 7.26 1.32
CA GLU A 483 -0.93 6.74 0.51
C GLU A 483 0.34 6.55 1.34
N LEU A 484 0.59 7.42 2.33
CA LEU A 484 1.72 7.27 3.25
C LEU A 484 1.51 6.09 4.21
N VAL A 485 0.27 5.84 4.62
CA VAL A 485 -0.08 4.66 5.44
C VAL A 485 0.10 3.38 4.62
N ARG A 486 -0.30 3.34 3.36
CA ARG A 486 -0.03 2.19 2.46
C ARG A 486 1.45 1.90 2.32
N GLU A 487 2.26 2.94 2.15
CA GLU A 487 3.72 2.80 2.09
C GLU A 487 4.28 2.26 3.41
N LEU A 488 3.83 2.79 4.56
CA LEU A 488 4.21 2.28 5.87
C LEU A 488 3.87 0.79 5.99
N VAL A 489 2.62 0.39 5.72
CA VAL A 489 2.17 -1.00 5.77
C VAL A 489 3.05 -1.89 4.89
N SER A 490 3.25 -1.51 3.62
CA SER A 490 4.05 -2.29 2.67
C SER A 490 5.48 -2.52 3.14
N GLN A 491 6.12 -1.49 3.71
CA GLN A 491 7.50 -1.57 4.20
C GLN A 491 7.61 -2.37 5.50
N MET A 492 6.65 -2.21 6.41
CA MET A 492 6.67 -2.84 7.73
C MET A 492 6.32 -4.33 7.66
N HIS A 493 5.38 -4.74 6.81
CA HIS A 493 5.09 -6.15 6.54
C HIS A 493 6.33 -6.92 6.06
N GLY A 494 7.17 -6.29 5.23
CA GLY A 494 8.45 -6.86 4.81
C GLY A 494 9.42 -7.18 5.96
N CYS A 495 9.23 -6.54 7.12
CA CYS A 495 9.99 -6.78 8.36
C CYS A 495 9.24 -7.64 9.38
N GLY A 496 8.00 -8.03 9.11
CA GLY A 496 7.14 -8.82 10.00
C GLY A 496 6.38 -8.01 11.06
N ALA A 497 6.53 -6.69 11.12
CA ALA A 497 5.78 -5.82 12.04
C ALA A 497 4.33 -5.65 11.55
N ARG A 498 3.41 -5.39 12.48
CA ARG A 498 1.99 -5.16 12.21
C ARG A 498 1.66 -3.68 12.22
N VAL A 499 0.69 -3.29 11.40
CA VAL A 499 0.22 -1.90 11.32
C VAL A 499 -1.30 -1.87 11.42
N GLY A 500 -1.84 -1.00 12.28
CA GLY A 500 -3.28 -0.85 12.47
C GLY A 500 -3.72 0.58 12.71
N LEU A 501 -5.04 0.74 12.85
CA LEU A 501 -5.66 2.01 13.22
C LEU A 501 -6.01 2.01 14.70
N GLU A 502 -5.80 3.16 15.34
CA GLU A 502 -6.35 3.49 16.66
C GLU A 502 -7.40 4.60 16.55
N HIS A 503 -8.22 4.78 17.58
CA HIS A 503 -9.32 5.75 17.64
C HIS A 503 -10.23 5.69 16.43
N ALA A 504 -10.52 4.48 15.95
CA ALA A 504 -11.23 4.26 14.71
C ALA A 504 -12.74 4.14 14.92
N GLY A 505 -13.50 4.60 13.91
CA GLY A 505 -14.94 4.40 13.87
C GLY A 505 -15.76 5.52 13.26
N GLU A 506 -15.19 6.70 13.06
CA GLU A 506 -15.92 7.80 12.44
C GLU A 506 -15.81 7.79 10.91
N ARG A 507 -14.65 7.42 10.39
CA ARG A 507 -14.32 7.49 8.96
C ARG A 507 -14.11 6.14 8.29
N LEU A 508 -14.25 5.04 9.03
CA LEU A 508 -14.08 3.68 8.49
C LEU A 508 -14.96 3.40 7.27
N THR A 509 -16.11 4.05 7.18
CA THR A 509 -17.09 3.93 6.09
C THR A 509 -17.00 5.05 5.06
N GLU A 510 -16.16 6.08 5.28
CA GLU A 510 -15.98 7.20 4.35
C GLU A 510 -15.05 6.84 3.18
N GLY A 511 -15.40 5.80 2.43
CA GLY A 511 -14.65 5.31 1.28
C GLY A 511 -13.81 4.06 1.56
N SER A 512 -13.49 3.32 0.50
CA SER A 512 -12.76 2.05 0.58
C SER A 512 -11.27 2.21 0.91
N GLY A 513 -10.72 3.43 0.88
CA GLY A 513 -9.28 3.66 0.91
C GLY A 513 -8.56 3.14 2.16
N LEU A 514 -9.11 3.38 3.36
CA LEU A 514 -8.52 2.90 4.62
C LEU A 514 -8.56 1.36 4.73
N LEU A 515 -9.67 0.76 4.32
CA LEU A 515 -9.86 -0.68 4.37
C LEU A 515 -8.97 -1.42 3.33
N GLU A 516 -8.66 -0.74 2.22
CA GLU A 516 -7.76 -1.23 1.17
C GLU A 516 -6.27 -0.93 1.45
N ALA A 517 -5.94 -0.29 2.58
CA ALA A 517 -4.56 0.07 2.92
C ALA A 517 -3.68 -1.13 3.33
N GLY A 518 -4.27 -2.32 3.49
CA GLY A 518 -3.54 -3.53 3.88
C GLY A 518 -3.27 -3.64 5.39
N LEU A 519 -4.00 -2.90 6.22
CA LEU A 519 -3.88 -2.91 7.68
C LEU A 519 -4.09 -4.32 8.27
N ASP A 520 -3.51 -4.60 9.43
CA ASP A 520 -3.66 -5.86 10.15
C ASP A 520 -4.83 -5.82 11.15
N PHE A 521 -5.05 -4.68 11.78
CA PHE A 521 -6.04 -4.53 12.84
C PHE A 521 -6.63 -3.12 12.91
N VAL A 522 -7.74 -3.01 13.63
CA VAL A 522 -8.42 -1.75 13.94
C VAL A 522 -8.83 -1.76 15.40
N LYS A 523 -8.54 -0.68 16.12
CA LYS A 523 -9.06 -0.43 17.48
C LYS A 523 -10.21 0.57 17.43
N LEU A 524 -11.38 0.13 17.89
CA LEU A 524 -12.57 0.95 17.95
C LEU A 524 -12.46 1.94 19.10
N ASP A 525 -12.73 3.21 18.81
CA ASP A 525 -12.69 4.30 19.79
C ASP A 525 -13.73 4.12 20.91
N ALA A 526 -13.36 4.50 22.13
CA ALA A 526 -14.22 4.41 23.30
C ALA A 526 -15.54 5.19 23.14
N SER A 527 -15.56 6.29 22.39
CA SER A 527 -16.78 7.08 22.13
C SER A 527 -17.86 6.29 21.37
N LEU A 528 -17.48 5.29 20.58
CA LEU A 528 -18.40 4.39 19.91
C LEU A 528 -18.93 3.29 20.83
N THR A 529 -18.07 2.76 21.69
CA THR A 529 -18.32 1.55 22.47
C THR A 529 -18.94 1.85 23.83
N GLU A 530 -18.68 3.03 24.40
CA GLU A 530 -19.20 3.44 25.69
C GLU A 530 -20.73 3.56 25.69
N GLY A 531 -21.39 2.85 26.62
CA GLY A 531 -22.84 2.81 26.76
C GLY A 531 -23.57 1.93 25.78
N MET A 532 -22.87 1.14 24.94
CA MET A 532 -23.52 0.27 23.95
C MET A 532 -24.42 -0.80 24.56
N ALA A 533 -24.14 -1.26 25.77
CA ALA A 533 -24.98 -2.21 26.48
C ALA A 533 -26.39 -1.65 26.81
N LYS A 534 -26.56 -0.33 26.83
CA LYS A 534 -27.80 0.37 27.17
C LYS A 534 -28.47 1.03 25.96
N ASP A 535 -27.77 1.10 24.83
CA ASP A 535 -28.24 1.78 23.61
C ASP A 535 -28.26 0.78 22.44
N MET A 536 -29.46 0.37 22.04
CA MET A 536 -29.65 -0.61 20.96
C MET A 536 -29.12 -0.11 19.61
N ALA A 537 -29.27 1.17 19.28
CA ALA A 537 -28.81 1.72 18.01
C ALA A 537 -27.28 1.70 17.94
N ARG A 538 -26.63 2.07 19.06
CA ARG A 538 -25.17 1.98 19.20
C ARG A 538 -24.66 0.56 19.12
N ALA A 539 -25.32 -0.38 19.81
CA ALA A 539 -24.98 -1.80 19.75
C ALA A 539 -25.09 -2.34 18.30
N GLN A 540 -26.15 -1.98 17.58
CA GLN A 540 -26.34 -2.37 16.19
C GLN A 540 -25.24 -1.79 15.27
N HIS A 541 -24.85 -0.52 15.49
CA HIS A 541 -23.77 0.11 14.74
C HIS A 541 -22.44 -0.60 15.01
N VAL A 542 -22.05 -0.81 16.27
CA VAL A 542 -20.80 -1.50 16.65
C VAL A 542 -20.78 -2.93 16.09
N ASN A 543 -21.88 -3.69 16.24
CA ASN A 543 -22.01 -5.03 15.69
C ASN A 543 -21.86 -5.07 14.15
N GLY A 544 -22.42 -4.08 13.46
CA GLY A 544 -22.29 -3.92 12.00
C GLY A 544 -20.83 -3.65 11.62
N THR A 545 -20.18 -2.72 12.30
CA THR A 545 -18.78 -2.34 12.09
C THR A 545 -17.85 -3.53 12.33
N VAL A 546 -17.98 -4.24 13.46
CA VAL A 546 -17.15 -5.42 13.77
C VAL A 546 -17.31 -6.49 12.70
N ARG A 547 -18.56 -6.79 12.28
CA ARG A 547 -18.81 -7.76 11.21
C ARG A 547 -18.19 -7.36 9.89
N MET A 548 -18.31 -6.11 9.50
CA MET A 548 -17.73 -5.57 8.26
C MET A 548 -16.22 -5.72 8.28
N LEU A 549 -15.55 -5.27 9.33
CA LEU A 549 -14.09 -5.31 9.45
C LEU A 549 -13.55 -6.75 9.49
N ARG A 550 -14.18 -7.63 10.25
CA ARG A 550 -13.82 -9.05 10.28
C ARG A 550 -14.09 -9.77 8.96
N GLY A 551 -15.15 -9.35 8.25
CA GLY A 551 -15.47 -9.88 6.91
C GLY A 551 -14.37 -9.66 5.89
N ILE A 552 -13.54 -8.63 6.05
CA ILE A 552 -12.32 -8.39 5.27
C ILE A 552 -11.06 -8.95 5.92
N GLY A 553 -11.18 -9.68 7.04
CA GLY A 553 -10.07 -10.34 7.73
C GLY A 553 -9.24 -9.42 8.62
N LEU A 554 -9.74 -8.22 9.00
CA LEU A 554 -9.11 -7.39 10.03
C LEU A 554 -9.36 -7.96 11.42
N GLN A 555 -8.36 -7.88 12.29
CA GLN A 555 -8.56 -8.06 13.72
C GLN A 555 -9.20 -6.78 14.28
N VAL A 556 -10.19 -6.94 15.14
CA VAL A 556 -10.94 -5.80 15.69
C VAL A 556 -10.80 -5.80 17.21
N TYR A 557 -10.27 -4.71 17.71
CA TYR A 557 -10.10 -4.47 19.13
C TYR A 557 -10.96 -3.30 19.58
N ALA A 558 -11.20 -3.16 20.89
CA ALA A 558 -11.87 -2.01 21.47
C ALA A 558 -10.99 -1.40 22.57
N GLU A 559 -10.86 -0.06 22.55
CA GLU A 559 -10.05 0.67 23.51
C GLU A 559 -10.89 1.45 24.54
N GLY A 560 -10.27 1.81 25.67
CA GLY A 560 -10.88 2.66 26.69
C GLY A 560 -12.09 2.06 27.38
N VAL A 561 -12.28 0.73 27.34
CA VAL A 561 -13.43 0.06 27.92
C VAL A 561 -13.40 0.15 29.44
N SER A 562 -14.42 0.81 30.04
CA SER A 562 -14.50 1.06 31.47
C SER A 562 -15.66 0.37 32.21
N ASP A 563 -16.68 -0.09 31.46
CA ASP A 563 -17.89 -0.73 32.00
C ASP A 563 -17.90 -2.22 31.67
N GLU A 564 -18.18 -3.10 32.64
CA GLU A 564 -18.21 -4.55 32.44
C GLU A 564 -19.37 -5.00 31.53
N HIS A 565 -20.51 -4.27 31.49
CA HIS A 565 -21.63 -4.60 30.61
C HIS A 565 -21.29 -4.26 29.16
N ASP A 566 -20.61 -3.13 28.93
CA ASP A 566 -20.11 -2.79 27.59
C ASP A 566 -19.05 -3.80 27.13
N ALA A 567 -18.16 -4.23 28.02
CA ALA A 567 -17.19 -5.30 27.73
C ALA A 567 -17.88 -6.60 27.32
N ALA A 568 -18.92 -7.01 28.06
CA ALA A 568 -19.70 -8.20 27.70
C ALA A 568 -20.40 -8.05 26.35
N ALA A 569 -20.97 -6.88 26.06
CA ALA A 569 -21.60 -6.59 24.78
C ALA A 569 -20.59 -6.60 23.61
N LEU A 570 -19.38 -6.08 23.82
CA LEU A 570 -18.28 -6.12 22.86
C LEU A 570 -17.83 -7.55 22.53
N TRP A 571 -17.68 -8.40 23.56
CA TRP A 571 -17.40 -9.82 23.34
C TRP A 571 -18.48 -10.51 22.49
N HIS A 572 -19.76 -10.21 22.74
CA HIS A 572 -20.86 -10.73 21.92
C HIS A 572 -20.85 -10.19 20.48
N SER A 573 -20.33 -8.98 20.27
CA SER A 573 -20.14 -8.42 18.92
C SER A 573 -19.04 -9.11 18.13
N GLY A 574 -18.18 -9.89 18.81
CA GLY A 574 -17.09 -10.65 18.20
C GLY A 574 -15.79 -9.86 18.03
N VAL A 575 -15.50 -8.90 18.91
CA VAL A 575 -14.17 -8.27 18.95
C VAL A 575 -13.11 -9.29 19.35
N ASP A 576 -11.88 -9.10 18.85
CA ASP A 576 -10.76 -10.01 19.09
C ASP A 576 -10.02 -9.67 20.40
N GLY A 577 -10.22 -8.47 20.96
CA GLY A 577 -9.66 -8.09 22.25
C GLY A 577 -10.15 -6.73 22.74
N LEU A 578 -9.86 -6.44 24.02
CA LEU A 578 -10.22 -5.20 24.71
C LEU A 578 -9.02 -4.64 25.48
N THR A 579 -8.99 -3.31 25.61
CA THR A 579 -8.11 -2.60 26.54
C THR A 579 -8.88 -1.47 27.25
N GLY A 580 -8.39 -1.06 28.40
CA GLY A 580 -9.00 0.00 29.19
C GLY A 580 -9.14 -0.36 30.67
N PRO A 581 -9.79 0.50 31.50
CA PRO A 581 -9.92 0.33 32.95
C PRO A 581 -10.59 -0.99 33.39
N VAL A 582 -11.42 -1.61 32.54
CA VAL A 582 -12.04 -2.91 32.84
C VAL A 582 -11.05 -4.06 32.86
N VAL A 583 -9.91 -3.89 32.16
CA VAL A 583 -8.83 -4.87 32.10
C VAL A 583 -7.97 -4.70 33.37
N LYS A 584 -8.09 -5.63 34.30
CA LYS A 584 -7.24 -5.64 35.49
C LYS A 584 -5.81 -5.99 35.08
N SER A 585 -4.89 -5.07 35.32
CA SER A 585 -3.44 -5.23 35.06
C SER A 585 -2.82 -6.32 35.91
#